data_2ddd48ffbf7a5b29dfe9be0c33ba746e
#
_entry.id   2ddd48ffbf7a5b29dfe9be0c33ba746e
#
_cell.length_a   1.000
_cell.length_b   1.000
_cell.length_c   1.000
_cell.angle_alpha   90.00
_cell.angle_beta   90.00
_cell.angle_gamma   90.00
#
_symmetry.space_group_name_H-M   'P 1'
#
loop_
_entity.id
_entity.type
_entity.pdbx_description
1 polymer ?
#
loop_
_entity_poly.entity_id
_entity_poly.type
_entity_poly.pdbx_seq_one_letter_code
_entity_poly.pdbx_strand_id
1 'polypeptide(L)'
;MAELITMALFCGALIVCIIAGISIIPALLAGVVIFLAHGRLTGHTFTAMISKGFATMRAASIVVVTFVLIGLLTTLWRAAGTVSFIVTNTAGLVHPHVVVLLTFLLNCLMSLLTGSSFASAATMGVITMTLGTSMQVPPVFLGGAILSGIYFGDRCSPVSTSAQLVKTLTRTNIFDNIRLMLKTAAVPFVLTCAVYAALALCTHPSNSSIDIAGLFSNAFDLDWVTVLPAVVLVALAIARVDVRITMTASILTALPICVAVQHMDWTAIGHALVFGFHCADARVAPLIDGGGIVSMVKVMLIVCISSSYSGIFQETELLDGAHRMVASLARHISVFGATLVTSLVASAVACNQTLSIMLTNQLCDHLESDEHRKAINLEDTAVVVAPLIPWSIAGAVPLASVGAPTSSLTLAVFLYLLPIAHWISVSLTRR
;
A
#
# COMPACT_ATOMS: atom_id res chain seq x y z
N MET A 1 -16.16 -16.51 -23.18
CA MET A 1 -15.38 -17.75 -22.92
C MET A 1 -13.88 -17.52 -23.11
N ALA A 2 -13.42 -16.97 -24.24
CA ALA A 2 -12.00 -16.69 -24.47
C ALA A 2 -11.41 -15.72 -23.43
N GLU A 3 -12.14 -14.68 -23.06
CA GLU A 3 -11.79 -13.69 -22.01
C GLU A 3 -11.52 -14.34 -20.64
N LEU A 4 -12.43 -15.25 -20.21
CA LEU A 4 -12.27 -15.97 -18.95
C LEU A 4 -11.06 -16.91 -18.95
N ILE A 5 -10.79 -17.57 -20.07
CA ILE A 5 -9.60 -18.43 -20.23
C ILE A 5 -8.33 -17.58 -20.16
N THR A 6 -8.31 -16.43 -20.83
CA THR A 6 -7.19 -15.49 -20.82
C THR A 6 -6.89 -15.00 -19.40
N MET A 7 -7.93 -14.61 -18.66
CA MET A 7 -7.77 -14.18 -17.26
C MET A 7 -7.34 -15.34 -16.35
N ALA A 8 -7.91 -16.53 -16.52
CA ALA A 8 -7.54 -17.71 -15.74
C ALA A 8 -6.07 -18.10 -15.97
N LEU A 9 -5.58 -18.04 -17.21
CA LEU A 9 -4.18 -18.31 -17.55
C LEU A 9 -3.24 -17.30 -16.87
N PHE A 10 -3.59 -16.01 -16.90
CA PHE A 10 -2.80 -14.97 -16.23
C PHE A 10 -2.78 -15.15 -14.71
N CYS A 11 -3.94 -15.34 -14.09
CA CYS A 11 -4.03 -15.60 -12.64
C CYS A 11 -3.28 -16.88 -12.26
N GLY A 12 -3.38 -17.93 -13.08
CA GLY A 12 -2.64 -19.17 -12.89
C GLY A 12 -1.13 -18.95 -12.90
N ALA A 13 -0.61 -18.18 -13.87
CA ALA A 13 0.82 -17.84 -13.92
C ALA A 13 1.30 -17.08 -12.68
N LEU A 14 0.48 -16.16 -12.17
CA LEU A 14 0.78 -15.42 -10.94
C LEU A 14 0.79 -16.33 -9.70
N ILE A 15 -0.22 -17.19 -9.56
CA ILE A 15 -0.33 -18.15 -8.46
C ILE A 15 0.87 -19.11 -8.47
N VAL A 16 1.29 -19.61 -9.62
CA VAL A 16 2.46 -20.47 -9.77
C VAL A 16 3.73 -19.76 -9.28
N CYS A 17 3.94 -18.49 -9.64
CA CYS A 17 5.09 -17.71 -9.18
C CYS A 17 5.08 -17.53 -7.64
N ILE A 18 3.91 -17.29 -7.05
CA ILE A 18 3.77 -17.13 -5.60
C ILE A 18 4.07 -18.45 -4.87
N ILE A 19 3.48 -19.56 -5.32
CA ILE A 19 3.70 -20.87 -4.70
C ILE A 19 5.16 -21.30 -4.83
N ALA A 20 5.79 -21.01 -5.98
CA ALA A 20 7.19 -21.31 -6.23
C ALA A 20 8.16 -20.35 -5.46
N GLY A 21 7.67 -19.32 -4.80
CA GLY A 21 8.50 -18.33 -4.09
C GLY A 21 9.40 -17.49 -5.00
N ILE A 22 9.11 -17.43 -6.31
CA ILE A 22 9.88 -16.67 -7.28
C ILE A 22 9.28 -15.26 -7.49
N SER A 23 10.05 -14.38 -8.12
CA SER A 23 9.56 -13.04 -8.47
C SER A 23 8.31 -13.13 -9.34
N ILE A 24 7.35 -12.22 -9.11
CA ILE A 24 6.12 -12.11 -9.93
C ILE A 24 6.35 -11.44 -11.28
N ILE A 25 7.52 -10.82 -11.51
CA ILE A 25 7.85 -10.12 -12.77
C ILE A 25 7.73 -11.02 -14.00
N PRO A 26 8.26 -12.27 -14.01
CA PRO A 26 8.06 -13.18 -15.14
C PRO A 26 6.58 -13.47 -15.45
N ALA A 27 5.74 -13.65 -14.41
CA ALA A 27 4.30 -13.84 -14.61
C ALA A 27 3.62 -12.60 -15.18
N LEU A 28 4.04 -11.40 -14.73
CA LEU A 28 3.54 -10.15 -15.31
C LEU A 28 3.97 -10.00 -16.78
N LEU A 29 5.20 -10.34 -17.14
CA LEU A 29 5.64 -10.33 -18.55
C LEU A 29 4.87 -11.35 -19.39
N ALA A 30 4.64 -12.56 -18.86
CA ALA A 30 3.77 -13.55 -19.49
C ALA A 30 2.34 -13.02 -19.68
N GLY A 31 1.83 -12.26 -18.71
CA GLY A 31 0.54 -11.58 -18.80
C GLY A 31 0.46 -10.61 -19.99
N VAL A 32 1.49 -9.79 -20.23
CA VAL A 32 1.55 -8.93 -21.41
C VAL A 32 1.40 -9.76 -22.69
N VAL A 33 2.15 -10.86 -22.79
CA VAL A 33 2.09 -11.76 -23.98
C VAL A 33 0.71 -12.37 -24.13
N ILE A 34 0.11 -12.87 -23.04
CA ILE A 34 -1.23 -13.49 -23.02
C ILE A 34 -2.28 -12.47 -23.48
N PHE A 35 -2.27 -11.25 -22.97
CA PHE A 35 -3.24 -10.21 -23.32
C PHE A 35 -3.05 -9.69 -24.75
N LEU A 36 -1.82 -9.55 -25.24
CA LEU A 36 -1.53 -9.20 -26.63
C LEU A 36 -1.98 -10.31 -27.59
N ALA A 37 -1.76 -11.58 -27.24
CA ALA A 37 -2.22 -12.71 -28.03
C ALA A 37 -3.76 -12.75 -28.10
N HIS A 38 -4.44 -12.56 -26.97
CA HIS A 38 -5.90 -12.46 -26.93
C HIS A 38 -6.43 -11.32 -27.81
N GLY A 39 -5.88 -10.12 -27.66
CA GLY A 39 -6.29 -8.97 -28.48
C GLY A 39 -6.05 -9.20 -29.98
N ARG A 40 -4.98 -9.92 -30.34
CA ARG A 40 -4.75 -10.30 -31.74
C ARG A 40 -5.80 -11.27 -32.25
N LEU A 41 -6.22 -12.25 -31.47
CA LEU A 41 -7.26 -13.23 -31.79
C LEU A 41 -8.65 -12.58 -31.92
N THR A 42 -8.89 -11.49 -31.20
CA THR A 42 -10.14 -10.71 -31.23
C THR A 42 -10.14 -9.61 -32.31
N GLY A 43 -9.08 -9.54 -33.16
CA GLY A 43 -9.03 -8.64 -34.32
C GLY A 43 -8.30 -7.33 -34.12
N HIS A 44 -7.73 -7.06 -32.94
CA HIS A 44 -6.97 -5.84 -32.66
C HIS A 44 -5.54 -5.92 -33.21
N THR A 45 -4.96 -4.77 -33.54
CA THR A 45 -3.58 -4.69 -34.04
C THR A 45 -2.57 -4.61 -32.90
N PHE A 46 -1.44 -5.29 -33.01
CA PHE A 46 -0.35 -5.19 -32.03
C PHE A 46 0.10 -3.75 -31.81
N THR A 47 0.17 -2.95 -32.89
CA THR A 47 0.59 -1.54 -32.82
C THR A 47 -0.33 -0.71 -31.94
N ALA A 48 -1.65 -0.87 -32.06
CA ALA A 48 -2.63 -0.14 -31.26
C ALA A 48 -2.52 -0.55 -29.78
N MET A 49 -2.50 -1.84 -29.47
CA MET A 49 -2.38 -2.36 -28.10
C MET A 49 -1.08 -1.91 -27.42
N ILE A 50 0.06 -2.01 -28.12
CA ILE A 50 1.36 -1.60 -27.60
C ILE A 50 1.39 -0.07 -27.39
N SER A 51 0.89 0.70 -28.34
CA SER A 51 0.83 2.17 -28.23
C SER A 51 -0.01 2.62 -27.02
N LYS A 52 -1.18 2.01 -26.82
CA LYS A 52 -2.04 2.28 -25.66
C LYS A 52 -1.37 1.81 -24.36
N GLY A 53 -0.76 0.63 -24.33
CA GLY A 53 0.00 0.14 -23.19
C GLY A 53 1.15 1.08 -22.81
N PHE A 54 1.91 1.61 -23.77
CA PHE A 54 2.95 2.60 -23.51
C PHE A 54 2.38 3.96 -23.05
N ALA A 55 1.24 4.39 -23.57
CA ALA A 55 0.59 5.61 -23.13
C ALA A 55 0.19 5.53 -21.64
N THR A 56 -0.40 4.42 -21.22
CA THR A 56 -0.78 4.20 -19.81
C THR A 56 0.45 4.02 -18.90
N MET A 57 1.48 3.34 -19.37
CA MET A 57 2.77 3.24 -18.67
C MET A 57 3.41 4.63 -18.49
N ARG A 58 3.37 5.49 -19.49
CA ARG A 58 3.87 6.87 -19.41
C ARG A 58 3.06 7.70 -18.41
N ALA A 59 1.75 7.52 -18.35
CA ALA A 59 0.90 8.16 -17.35
C ALA A 59 1.27 7.72 -15.91
N ALA A 60 1.77 6.50 -15.72
CA ALA A 60 2.25 5.99 -14.44
C ALA A 60 3.64 6.56 -14.03
N SER A 61 4.31 7.36 -14.86
CA SER A 61 5.62 7.97 -14.56
C SER A 61 5.62 8.80 -13.26
N ILE A 62 4.49 9.42 -12.92
CA ILE A 62 4.32 10.17 -11.65
C ILE A 62 4.53 9.23 -10.44
N VAL A 63 4.07 8.00 -10.54
CA VAL A 63 4.24 6.98 -9.48
C VAL A 63 5.70 6.55 -9.39
N VAL A 64 6.38 6.41 -10.53
CA VAL A 64 7.82 6.07 -10.57
C VAL A 64 8.66 7.16 -9.88
N VAL A 65 8.36 8.44 -10.13
CA VAL A 65 9.03 9.55 -9.43
C VAL A 65 8.81 9.45 -7.92
N THR A 66 7.59 9.11 -7.49
CA THR A 66 7.29 8.93 -6.06
C THR A 66 8.13 7.81 -5.45
N PHE A 67 8.37 6.71 -6.16
CA PHE A 67 9.23 5.62 -5.66
C PHE A 67 10.70 6.02 -5.53
N VAL A 68 11.20 6.81 -6.46
CA VAL A 68 12.55 7.38 -6.33
C VAL A 68 12.62 8.22 -5.07
N LEU A 69 11.64 9.10 -4.83
CA LEU A 69 11.60 9.93 -3.61
C LEU A 69 11.49 9.08 -2.34
N ILE A 70 10.70 7.99 -2.35
CA ILE A 70 10.62 7.05 -1.22
C ILE A 70 11.99 6.41 -0.94
N GLY A 71 12.68 5.94 -1.98
CA GLY A 71 14.02 5.35 -1.85
C GLY A 71 15.03 6.34 -1.26
N LEU A 72 15.03 7.58 -1.73
CA LEU A 72 15.89 8.65 -1.24
C LEU A 72 15.54 9.05 0.21
N LEU A 73 14.25 9.24 0.50
CA LEU A 73 13.76 9.62 1.82
C LEU A 73 14.15 8.59 2.88
N THR A 74 13.83 7.32 2.62
CA THR A 74 14.10 6.23 3.58
C THR A 74 15.59 6.05 3.83
N THR A 75 16.42 6.24 2.83
CA THR A 75 17.88 6.22 2.98
C THR A 75 18.38 7.37 3.83
N LEU A 76 17.98 8.60 3.50
CA LEU A 76 18.49 9.78 4.19
C LEU A 76 17.98 9.87 5.64
N TRP A 77 16.79 9.41 5.93
CA TRP A 77 16.31 9.33 7.32
C TRP A 77 17.13 8.36 8.16
N ARG A 78 17.63 7.28 7.56
CA ARG A 78 18.54 6.34 8.22
C ARG A 78 19.93 6.94 8.36
N ALA A 79 20.46 7.49 7.27
CA ALA A 79 21.79 8.11 7.24
C ALA A 79 21.91 9.33 8.16
N ALA A 80 20.87 10.19 8.22
CA ALA A 80 20.85 11.39 9.07
C ALA A 80 20.62 11.07 10.56
N GLY A 81 20.41 9.80 10.94
CA GLY A 81 20.08 9.44 12.32
C GLY A 81 18.65 9.78 12.74
N THR A 82 17.78 10.25 11.82
CA THR A 82 16.38 10.59 12.12
C THR A 82 15.63 9.40 12.70
N VAL A 83 15.75 8.23 12.07
CA VAL A 83 15.10 7.00 12.53
C VAL A 83 15.68 6.58 13.88
N SER A 84 17.00 6.61 14.03
CA SER A 84 17.70 6.25 15.27
C SER A 84 17.30 7.14 16.44
N PHE A 85 17.20 8.48 16.22
CA PHE A 85 16.74 9.42 17.22
C PHE A 85 15.30 9.13 17.68
N ILE A 86 14.38 8.94 16.73
CA ILE A 86 12.98 8.63 17.05
C ILE A 86 12.89 7.34 17.86
N VAL A 87 13.56 6.27 17.42
CA VAL A 87 13.53 4.98 18.10
C VAL A 87 14.12 5.09 19.51
N THR A 88 15.28 5.73 19.68
CA THR A 88 15.95 5.90 20.98
C THR A 88 15.05 6.61 21.98
N ASN A 89 14.39 7.70 21.56
CA ASN A 89 13.55 8.51 22.46
C ASN A 89 12.16 7.92 22.69
N THR A 90 11.67 7.01 21.83
CA THR A 90 10.35 6.40 21.97
C THR A 90 10.39 4.98 22.55
N ALA A 91 11.51 4.26 22.45
CA ALA A 91 11.63 2.89 22.92
C ALA A 91 11.35 2.73 24.43
N GLY A 92 11.68 3.73 25.23
CA GLY A 92 11.36 3.75 26.67
C GLY A 92 9.90 4.08 27.01
N LEU A 93 9.14 4.63 26.05
CA LEU A 93 7.74 5.05 26.24
C LEU A 93 6.74 4.01 25.78
N VAL A 94 7.14 3.13 24.83
CA VAL A 94 6.26 2.15 24.19
C VAL A 94 6.64 0.75 24.65
N HIS A 95 5.68 0.03 25.23
CA HIS A 95 5.87 -1.37 25.56
C HIS A 95 5.71 -2.27 24.32
N PRO A 96 6.54 -3.34 24.15
CA PRO A 96 6.41 -4.26 23.02
C PRO A 96 4.99 -4.85 22.86
N HIS A 97 4.27 -5.05 23.98
CA HIS A 97 2.91 -5.59 23.98
C HIS A 97 1.83 -4.66 23.40
N VAL A 98 2.14 -3.39 23.10
CA VAL A 98 1.18 -2.45 22.50
C VAL A 98 1.64 -1.95 21.13
N VAL A 99 2.88 -2.25 20.71
CA VAL A 99 3.49 -1.64 19.53
C VAL A 99 2.74 -1.99 18.22
N VAL A 100 2.20 -3.21 18.09
CA VAL A 100 1.45 -3.63 16.89
C VAL A 100 0.13 -2.84 16.79
N LEU A 101 -0.59 -2.71 17.90
CA LEU A 101 -1.82 -1.90 17.96
C LEU A 101 -1.51 -0.42 17.72
N LEU A 102 -0.45 0.09 18.36
CA LEU A 102 -0.01 1.48 18.18
C LEU A 102 0.38 1.75 16.72
N THR A 103 1.09 0.81 16.07
CA THR A 103 1.41 0.87 14.63
C THR A 103 0.14 1.03 13.80
N PHE A 104 -0.89 0.23 14.04
CA PHE A 104 -2.17 0.36 13.34
C PHE A 104 -2.79 1.75 13.54
N LEU A 105 -2.95 2.18 14.79
CA LEU A 105 -3.61 3.45 15.14
C LEU A 105 -2.87 4.67 14.60
N LEU A 106 -1.54 4.71 14.70
CA LEU A 106 -0.73 5.81 14.17
C LEU A 106 -0.80 5.90 12.65
N ASN A 107 -0.80 4.76 11.96
CA ASN A 107 -0.96 4.72 10.51
C ASN A 107 -2.39 5.09 10.08
N CYS A 108 -3.43 4.73 10.84
CA CYS A 108 -4.79 5.24 10.62
C CYS A 108 -4.83 6.77 10.70
N LEU A 109 -4.28 7.32 11.77
CA LEU A 109 -4.27 8.77 12.00
C LEU A 109 -3.51 9.51 10.88
N MET A 110 -2.31 9.04 10.55
CA MET A 110 -1.49 9.66 9.50
C MET A 110 -2.18 9.60 8.14
N SER A 111 -2.79 8.48 7.80
CA SER A 111 -3.49 8.32 6.53
C SER A 111 -4.78 9.15 6.46
N LEU A 112 -5.52 9.29 7.54
CA LEU A 112 -6.66 10.22 7.62
C LEU A 112 -6.25 11.67 7.36
N LEU A 113 -5.10 12.09 7.91
CA LEU A 113 -4.60 13.45 7.74
C LEU A 113 -4.08 13.71 6.34
N THR A 114 -3.29 12.79 5.78
CA THR A 114 -2.65 12.94 4.46
C THR A 114 -3.56 12.60 3.30
N GLY A 115 -4.53 11.69 3.50
CA GLY A 115 -5.36 11.14 2.44
C GLY A 115 -4.58 10.30 1.43
N SER A 116 -3.43 9.76 1.80
CA SER A 116 -2.58 8.97 0.90
C SER A 116 -1.98 7.77 1.63
N SER A 117 -2.35 6.57 1.18
CA SER A 117 -1.77 5.31 1.69
C SER A 117 -0.25 5.23 1.46
N PHE A 118 0.23 5.66 0.29
CA PHE A 118 1.67 5.63 -0.04
C PHE A 118 2.48 6.60 0.82
N ALA A 119 1.99 7.84 1.01
CA ALA A 119 2.66 8.81 1.85
C ALA A 119 2.72 8.34 3.30
N SER A 120 1.62 7.82 3.81
CA SER A 120 1.53 7.33 5.19
C SER A 120 2.46 6.14 5.43
N ALA A 121 2.56 5.21 4.47
CA ALA A 121 3.50 4.09 4.55
C ALA A 121 4.96 4.58 4.57
N ALA A 122 5.32 5.50 3.67
CA ALA A 122 6.67 6.03 3.56
C ALA A 122 7.10 6.92 4.74
N THR A 123 6.16 7.35 5.57
CA THR A 123 6.39 8.23 6.73
C THR A 123 6.16 7.49 8.04
N MET A 124 4.92 7.47 8.52
CA MET A 124 4.57 6.81 9.78
C MET A 124 4.82 5.29 9.71
N GLY A 125 4.61 4.68 8.54
CA GLY A 125 4.91 3.27 8.33
C GLY A 125 6.39 2.94 8.58
N VAL A 126 7.32 3.73 8.05
CA VAL A 126 8.77 3.54 8.27
C VAL A 126 9.12 3.72 9.76
N ILE A 127 8.59 4.76 10.40
CA ILE A 127 8.83 5.02 11.83
C ILE A 127 8.35 3.83 12.68
N THR A 128 7.10 3.41 12.49
CA THR A 128 6.50 2.34 13.29
C THR A 128 7.09 0.97 12.99
N MET A 129 7.51 0.71 11.74
CA MET A 129 8.24 -0.50 11.37
C MET A 129 9.57 -0.56 12.10
N THR A 130 10.37 0.52 12.05
CA THR A 130 11.68 0.55 12.69
C THR A 130 11.57 0.46 14.22
N LEU A 131 10.60 1.16 14.81
CA LEU A 131 10.32 1.06 16.25
C LEU A 131 9.96 -0.38 16.65
N GLY A 132 9.04 -1.02 15.92
CA GLY A 132 8.59 -2.38 16.24
C GLY A 132 9.68 -3.43 16.01
N THR A 133 10.47 -3.32 14.94
CA THR A 133 11.59 -4.24 14.68
C THR A 133 12.72 -4.07 15.69
N SER A 134 13.01 -2.87 16.17
CA SER A 134 13.96 -2.64 17.26
C SER A 134 13.52 -3.29 18.57
N MET A 135 12.21 -3.46 18.77
CA MET A 135 11.62 -4.20 19.89
C MET A 135 11.47 -5.71 19.60
N GLN A 136 12.10 -6.21 18.52
CA GLN A 136 12.07 -7.62 18.11
C GLN A 136 10.65 -8.14 17.73
N VAL A 137 9.71 -7.26 17.42
CA VAL A 137 8.40 -7.66 16.90
C VAL A 137 8.55 -8.11 15.44
N PRO A 138 7.96 -9.26 15.06
CA PRO A 138 8.07 -9.76 13.69
C PRO A 138 7.59 -8.74 12.65
N PRO A 139 8.38 -8.46 11.59
CA PRO A 139 7.99 -7.50 10.55
C PRO A 139 6.66 -7.83 9.86
N VAL A 140 6.27 -9.11 9.85
CA VAL A 140 4.97 -9.57 9.30
C VAL A 140 3.79 -8.93 10.04
N PHE A 141 3.86 -8.83 11.37
CA PHE A 141 2.80 -8.24 12.20
C PHE A 141 2.71 -6.74 11.97
N LEU A 142 3.86 -6.08 11.96
CA LEU A 142 3.96 -4.64 11.73
C LEU A 142 3.48 -4.26 10.32
N GLY A 143 3.91 -5.02 9.29
CA GLY A 143 3.48 -4.79 7.90
C GLY A 143 1.97 -4.94 7.72
N GLY A 144 1.35 -5.95 8.35
CA GLY A 144 -0.11 -6.13 8.35
C GLY A 144 -0.85 -4.98 9.04
N ALA A 145 -0.34 -4.53 10.19
CA ALA A 145 -0.89 -3.40 10.93
C ALA A 145 -0.76 -2.07 10.16
N ILE A 146 0.39 -1.84 9.52
CA ILE A 146 0.62 -0.67 8.65
C ILE A 146 -0.38 -0.67 7.50
N LEU A 147 -0.49 -1.79 6.75
CA LEU A 147 -1.45 -1.88 5.63
C LEU A 147 -2.88 -1.62 6.08
N SER A 148 -3.33 -2.24 7.15
CA SER A 148 -4.65 -2.01 7.71
C SER A 148 -4.88 -0.54 8.06
N GLY A 149 -3.89 0.11 8.67
CA GLY A 149 -3.98 1.50 9.10
C GLY A 149 -4.02 2.49 7.95
N ILE A 150 -3.11 2.35 6.99
CA ILE A 150 -3.04 3.29 5.86
C ILE A 150 -4.29 3.23 4.98
N TYR A 151 -4.88 2.05 4.80
CA TYR A 151 -6.09 1.89 3.99
C TYR A 151 -7.38 2.24 4.76
N PHE A 152 -7.40 2.12 6.08
CA PHE A 152 -8.47 2.72 6.86
C PHE A 152 -8.54 4.23 6.64
N GLY A 153 -7.41 4.92 6.74
CA GLY A 153 -7.35 6.36 6.56
C GLY A 153 -7.56 6.80 5.11
N ASP A 154 -6.94 6.11 4.14
CA ASP A 154 -7.13 6.39 2.72
C ASP A 154 -8.61 6.31 2.32
N ARG A 155 -9.33 5.31 2.80
CA ARG A 155 -10.77 5.17 2.59
C ARG A 155 -11.59 6.29 3.25
N CYS A 156 -11.30 6.64 4.49
CA CYS A 156 -12.13 7.53 5.30
C CYS A 156 -11.71 9.02 5.23
N SER A 157 -10.69 9.37 4.45
CA SER A 157 -10.22 10.76 4.34
C SER A 157 -10.92 11.54 3.22
N PRO A 158 -11.38 12.77 3.47
CA PRO A 158 -12.01 13.60 2.44
C PRO A 158 -11.02 14.08 1.37
N VAL A 159 -9.72 13.97 1.61
CA VAL A 159 -8.66 14.35 0.67
C VAL A 159 -8.06 13.16 -0.05
N SER A 160 -8.52 11.95 0.24
CA SER A 160 -8.06 10.74 -0.42
C SER A 160 -8.43 10.70 -1.90
N THR A 161 -7.49 10.24 -2.73
CA THR A 161 -7.72 10.08 -4.17
C THR A 161 -8.69 8.95 -4.48
N SER A 162 -8.69 7.86 -3.71
CA SER A 162 -9.64 6.75 -3.87
C SER A 162 -11.06 7.18 -3.52
N ALA A 163 -11.27 7.85 -2.37
CA ALA A 163 -12.57 8.35 -1.96
C ALA A 163 -13.12 9.43 -2.92
N GLN A 164 -12.25 10.33 -3.44
CA GLN A 164 -12.65 11.31 -4.43
C GLN A 164 -13.01 10.65 -5.78
N LEU A 165 -12.33 9.58 -6.17
CA LEU A 165 -12.66 8.81 -7.36
C LEU A 165 -14.05 8.17 -7.21
N VAL A 166 -14.30 7.47 -6.12
CA VAL A 166 -15.60 6.85 -5.84
C VAL A 166 -16.72 7.90 -5.83
N LYS A 167 -16.53 9.02 -5.13
CA LYS A 167 -17.46 10.17 -5.16
C LYS A 167 -17.78 10.60 -6.59
N THR A 168 -16.76 10.70 -7.45
CA THR A 168 -16.93 11.17 -8.85
C THR A 168 -17.69 10.14 -9.68
N LEU A 169 -17.37 8.86 -9.54
CA LEU A 169 -18.03 7.77 -10.26
C LEU A 169 -19.51 7.62 -9.86
N THR A 170 -19.80 7.78 -8.56
CA THR A 170 -21.16 7.59 -8.00
C THR A 170 -21.94 8.89 -7.85
N ARG A 171 -21.35 10.04 -8.21
CA ARG A 171 -21.98 11.38 -8.12
C ARG A 171 -22.51 11.72 -6.73
N THR A 172 -21.87 11.25 -5.68
CA THR A 172 -22.27 11.44 -4.28
C THR A 172 -21.52 12.59 -3.61
N ASN A 173 -21.90 12.94 -2.37
CA ASN A 173 -21.17 13.88 -1.53
C ASN A 173 -20.11 13.14 -0.70
N ILE A 174 -18.88 13.65 -0.68
CA ILE A 174 -17.76 13.01 0.04
C ILE A 174 -18.01 12.91 1.55
N PHE A 175 -18.61 13.92 2.17
CA PHE A 175 -18.85 13.92 3.62
C PHE A 175 -19.96 12.94 4.02
N ASP A 176 -20.97 12.77 3.17
CA ASP A 176 -22.02 11.75 3.38
C ASP A 176 -21.44 10.35 3.23
N ASN A 177 -20.58 10.14 2.21
CA ASN A 177 -19.87 8.87 2.04
C ASN A 177 -19.01 8.57 3.27
N ILE A 178 -18.20 9.51 3.76
CA ILE A 178 -17.34 9.32 4.95
C ILE A 178 -18.20 8.94 6.17
N ARG A 179 -19.33 9.58 6.36
CA ARG A 179 -20.24 9.25 7.47
C ARG A 179 -20.74 7.79 7.39
N LEU A 180 -21.05 7.32 6.19
CA LEU A 180 -21.45 5.94 5.96
C LEU A 180 -20.27 4.98 6.10
N MET A 181 -19.11 5.33 5.56
CA MET A 181 -17.86 4.55 5.70
C MET A 181 -17.48 4.34 7.15
N LEU A 182 -17.58 5.38 8.00
CA LEU A 182 -17.29 5.26 9.43
C LEU A 182 -18.29 4.33 10.14
N LYS A 183 -19.56 4.31 9.72
CA LYS A 183 -20.55 3.37 10.26
C LYS A 183 -20.22 1.92 9.91
N THR A 184 -19.89 1.64 8.64
CA THR A 184 -19.52 0.27 8.21
C THR A 184 -18.19 -0.18 8.78
N ALA A 185 -17.27 0.75 9.03
CA ALA A 185 -15.95 0.47 9.60
C ALA A 185 -15.95 0.26 11.13
N ALA A 186 -16.96 0.72 11.86
CA ALA A 186 -16.92 0.75 13.32
C ALA A 186 -16.65 -0.63 13.95
N VAL A 187 -17.42 -1.65 13.56
CA VAL A 187 -17.23 -3.02 14.07
C VAL A 187 -15.91 -3.63 13.58
N PRO A 188 -15.58 -3.62 12.27
CA PRO A 188 -14.27 -4.09 11.79
C PRO A 188 -13.08 -3.40 12.46
N PHE A 189 -13.17 -2.10 12.72
CA PHE A 189 -12.10 -1.35 13.38
C PHE A 189 -11.84 -1.85 14.81
N VAL A 190 -12.90 -1.99 15.61
CA VAL A 190 -12.80 -2.50 16.99
C VAL A 190 -12.26 -3.93 17.01
N LEU A 191 -12.75 -4.80 16.11
CA LEU A 191 -12.24 -6.17 15.99
C LEU A 191 -10.77 -6.18 15.56
N THR A 192 -10.35 -5.32 14.64
CA THR A 192 -8.95 -5.18 14.23
C THR A 192 -8.08 -4.74 15.39
N CYS A 193 -8.52 -3.76 16.19
CA CYS A 193 -7.82 -3.36 17.42
C CYS A 193 -7.66 -4.54 18.38
N ALA A 194 -8.72 -5.33 18.59
CA ALA A 194 -8.67 -6.50 19.47
C ALA A 194 -7.68 -7.56 18.94
N VAL A 195 -7.68 -7.83 17.63
CA VAL A 195 -6.74 -8.79 17.02
C VAL A 195 -5.29 -8.31 17.17
N TYR A 196 -5.00 -7.03 16.89
CA TYR A 196 -3.64 -6.51 17.04
C TYR A 196 -3.19 -6.42 18.49
N ALA A 197 -4.10 -6.15 19.42
CA ALA A 197 -3.80 -6.24 20.85
C ALA A 197 -3.49 -7.69 21.26
N ALA A 198 -4.25 -8.67 20.77
CA ALA A 198 -4.01 -10.08 21.03
C ALA A 198 -2.69 -10.58 20.41
N LEU A 199 -2.39 -10.18 19.15
CA LEU A 199 -1.11 -10.50 18.51
C LEU A 199 0.09 -9.94 19.29
N ALA A 200 -0.05 -8.75 19.84
CA ALA A 200 0.99 -8.13 20.66
C ALA A 200 1.25 -8.94 21.96
N LEU A 201 0.23 -9.55 22.55
CA LEU A 201 0.40 -10.44 23.72
C LEU A 201 1.08 -11.77 23.37
N CYS A 202 0.95 -12.23 22.11
CA CYS A 202 1.62 -13.44 21.62
C CYS A 202 3.10 -13.20 21.26
N THR A 203 3.54 -11.93 21.17
CA THR A 203 4.95 -11.62 21.00
C THR A 203 5.65 -11.79 22.36
N HIS A 204 6.52 -12.76 22.46
CA HIS A 204 7.41 -12.90 23.62
C HIS A 204 8.67 -12.06 23.34
N PRO A 205 8.77 -10.83 23.87
CA PRO A 205 10.03 -10.13 23.83
C PRO A 205 11.02 -10.99 24.58
N SER A 206 12.11 -11.39 23.90
CA SER A 206 13.21 -12.05 24.60
C SER A 206 13.63 -11.13 25.76
N ASN A 207 13.74 -11.67 26.97
CA ASN A 207 14.13 -10.95 28.20
C ASN A 207 15.56 -10.34 28.15
N SER A 208 16.24 -10.39 27.02
CA SER A 208 17.43 -9.62 26.78
C SER A 208 17.00 -8.17 26.54
N SER A 209 17.08 -7.35 27.58
CA SER A 209 17.05 -5.89 27.48
C SER A 209 18.25 -5.46 26.62
N ILE A 210 18.11 -5.57 25.28
CA ILE A 210 19.05 -4.92 24.38
C ILE A 210 18.88 -3.45 24.67
N ASP A 211 19.92 -2.82 25.18
CA ASP A 211 19.94 -1.37 25.34
C ASP A 211 19.97 -0.73 23.94
N ILE A 212 18.75 -0.61 23.36
CA ILE A 212 18.54 -0.04 22.02
C ILE A 212 19.04 1.41 22.01
N ALA A 213 18.82 2.15 23.10
CA ALA A 213 19.26 3.52 23.24
C ALA A 213 20.78 3.61 23.18
N GLY A 214 21.49 2.77 23.95
CA GLY A 214 22.95 2.67 23.93
C GLY A 214 23.50 2.19 22.60
N LEU A 215 22.84 1.28 21.91
CA LEU A 215 23.28 0.83 20.58
C LEU A 215 23.24 1.95 19.53
N PHE A 216 22.12 2.70 19.46
CA PHE A 216 21.99 3.78 18.49
C PHE A 216 22.83 5.00 18.84
N SER A 217 22.98 5.36 20.13
CA SER A 217 23.84 6.46 20.56
C SER A 217 25.34 6.24 20.33
N ASN A 218 25.77 4.97 20.24
CA ASN A 218 27.15 4.65 19.84
C ASN A 218 27.39 4.68 18.34
N ALA A 219 26.34 4.52 17.54
CA ALA A 219 26.46 4.45 16.07
C ALA A 219 26.12 5.77 15.38
N PHE A 220 25.41 6.69 16.03
CA PHE A 220 24.94 7.96 15.48
C PHE A 220 25.09 9.09 16.48
N ASP A 221 25.39 10.28 15.97
CA ASP A 221 25.29 11.51 16.74
C ASP A 221 23.84 11.94 16.81
N LEU A 222 23.18 11.62 17.94
CA LEU A 222 21.75 11.84 18.16
C LEU A 222 21.48 13.23 18.77
N ASP A 223 21.49 14.25 17.92
CA ASP A 223 21.09 15.61 18.27
C ASP A 223 19.60 15.83 17.91
N TRP A 224 18.94 16.77 18.55
CA TRP A 224 17.57 17.21 18.25
C TRP A 224 17.39 17.64 16.78
N VAL A 225 18.44 18.13 16.14
CA VAL A 225 18.42 18.49 14.72
C VAL A 225 18.12 17.27 13.83
N THR A 226 18.49 16.07 14.27
CA THR A 226 18.26 14.84 13.49
C THR A 226 16.79 14.48 13.30
N VAL A 227 15.89 14.98 14.16
CA VAL A 227 14.43 14.76 14.03
C VAL A 227 13.79 15.73 13.01
N LEU A 228 14.47 16.81 12.64
CA LEU A 228 13.92 17.87 11.79
C LEU A 228 13.34 17.37 10.46
N PRO A 229 13.96 16.41 9.72
CA PRO A 229 13.38 15.88 8.50
C PRO A 229 11.99 15.25 8.70
N ALA A 230 11.80 14.54 9.83
CA ALA A 230 10.52 13.94 10.18
C ALA A 230 9.48 15.01 10.56
N VAL A 231 9.89 16.03 11.33
CA VAL A 231 9.02 17.16 11.70
C VAL A 231 8.55 17.91 10.46
N VAL A 232 9.45 18.25 9.55
CA VAL A 232 9.14 18.94 8.28
C VAL A 232 8.13 18.13 7.48
N LEU A 233 8.37 16.81 7.35
CA LEU A 233 7.48 15.92 6.61
C LEU A 233 6.08 15.87 7.21
N VAL A 234 5.96 15.67 8.52
CA VAL A 234 4.67 15.60 9.23
C VAL A 234 3.95 16.96 9.18
N ALA A 235 4.67 18.07 9.39
CA ALA A 235 4.10 19.42 9.37
C ALA A 235 3.51 19.75 7.97
N LEU A 236 4.26 19.47 6.89
CA LEU A 236 3.78 19.70 5.53
C LEU A 236 2.64 18.75 5.15
N ALA A 237 2.66 17.50 5.63
CA ALA A 237 1.56 16.56 5.44
C ALA A 237 0.27 17.05 6.12
N ILE A 238 0.35 17.55 7.35
CA ILE A 238 -0.79 18.16 8.07
C ILE A 238 -1.27 19.45 7.35
N ALA A 239 -0.34 20.22 6.77
CA ALA A 239 -0.66 21.39 5.94
C ALA A 239 -1.23 21.02 4.56
N ARG A 240 -1.40 19.71 4.26
CA ARG A 240 -1.96 19.17 3.01
C ARG A 240 -1.17 19.57 1.75
N VAL A 241 0.14 19.75 1.89
CA VAL A 241 1.05 19.97 0.77
C VAL A 241 1.19 18.68 -0.04
N ASP A 242 1.40 18.80 -1.35
CA ASP A 242 1.61 17.63 -2.24
C ASP A 242 2.72 16.71 -1.68
N VAL A 243 2.44 15.40 -1.70
CA VAL A 243 3.32 14.37 -1.11
C VAL A 243 4.73 14.43 -1.65
N ARG A 244 4.91 14.71 -2.94
CA ARG A 244 6.24 14.79 -3.58
C ARG A 244 7.03 16.00 -3.08
N ILE A 245 6.35 17.14 -2.90
CA ILE A 245 6.95 18.35 -2.33
C ILE A 245 7.33 18.10 -0.87
N THR A 246 6.45 17.47 -0.11
CA THR A 246 6.66 17.09 1.30
C THR A 246 7.87 16.17 1.45
N MET A 247 7.96 15.12 0.64
CA MET A 247 9.10 14.21 0.63
C MET A 247 10.40 14.93 0.21
N THR A 248 10.35 15.75 -0.84
CA THR A 248 11.51 16.51 -1.31
C THR A 248 12.02 17.48 -0.25
N ALA A 249 11.14 18.20 0.42
CA ALA A 249 11.51 19.09 1.53
C ALA A 249 12.20 18.33 2.67
N SER A 250 11.67 17.16 3.05
CA SER A 250 12.28 16.31 4.07
C SER A 250 13.65 15.76 3.64
N ILE A 251 13.81 15.35 2.38
CA ILE A 251 15.08 14.92 1.79
C ILE A 251 16.10 16.07 1.87
N LEU A 252 15.72 17.28 1.45
CA LEU A 252 16.59 18.45 1.46
C LEU A 252 16.99 18.87 2.88
N THR A 253 16.14 18.65 3.89
CA THR A 253 16.51 18.89 5.30
C THR A 253 17.41 17.81 5.88
N ALA A 254 17.31 16.56 5.41
CA ALA A 254 18.14 15.46 5.87
C ALA A 254 19.58 15.54 5.33
N LEU A 255 19.78 16.03 4.10
CA LEU A 255 21.10 16.10 3.47
C LEU A 255 22.16 16.88 4.28
N PRO A 256 21.90 18.13 4.73
CA PRO A 256 22.88 18.87 5.55
C PRO A 256 23.15 18.18 6.89
N ILE A 257 22.17 17.45 7.44
CA ILE A 257 22.34 16.72 8.70
C ILE A 257 23.30 15.53 8.50
N CYS A 258 23.20 14.81 7.37
CA CYS A 258 24.16 13.75 7.05
C CYS A 258 25.60 14.27 7.00
N VAL A 259 25.82 15.47 6.48
CA VAL A 259 27.17 16.08 6.37
C VAL A 259 27.63 16.71 7.67
N ALA A 260 26.78 17.57 8.28
CA ALA A 260 27.18 18.41 9.40
C ALA A 260 27.13 17.69 10.75
N VAL A 261 26.19 16.75 10.93
CA VAL A 261 25.98 16.04 12.21
C VAL A 261 26.57 14.63 12.15
N GLN A 262 26.30 13.89 11.06
CA GLN A 262 26.79 12.50 10.94
C GLN A 262 28.17 12.41 10.27
N HIS A 263 28.77 13.55 9.88
CA HIS A 263 30.10 13.64 9.28
C HIS A 263 30.32 12.75 8.05
N MET A 264 29.26 12.51 7.27
CA MET A 264 29.31 11.67 6.08
C MET A 264 29.93 12.43 4.89
N ASP A 265 30.81 11.77 4.16
CA ASP A 265 31.34 12.27 2.89
C ASP A 265 30.29 12.25 1.78
N TRP A 266 30.36 13.19 0.84
CA TRP A 266 29.46 13.27 -0.31
C TRP A 266 29.45 11.99 -1.16
N THR A 267 30.60 11.29 -1.25
CA THR A 267 30.68 10.00 -1.94
C THR A 267 29.89 8.90 -1.24
N ALA A 268 29.97 8.84 0.08
CA ALA A 268 29.19 7.90 0.90
C ALA A 268 27.68 8.20 0.81
N ILE A 269 27.30 9.48 0.84
CA ILE A 269 25.91 9.90 0.65
C ILE A 269 25.43 9.48 -0.75
N GLY A 270 26.21 9.77 -1.81
CA GLY A 270 25.85 9.40 -3.18
C GLY A 270 25.68 7.89 -3.35
N HIS A 271 26.57 7.09 -2.76
CA HIS A 271 26.44 5.63 -2.75
C HIS A 271 25.20 5.17 -2.00
N ALA A 272 24.93 5.73 -0.81
CA ALA A 272 23.77 5.40 -0.01
C ALA A 272 22.46 5.74 -0.74
N LEU A 273 22.35 6.88 -1.41
CA LEU A 273 21.18 7.28 -2.20
C LEU A 273 20.83 6.27 -3.29
N VAL A 274 21.82 5.64 -3.91
CA VAL A 274 21.60 4.65 -4.97
C VAL A 274 21.36 3.26 -4.40
N PHE A 275 22.27 2.77 -3.55
CA PHE A 275 22.30 1.37 -3.10
C PHE A 275 21.67 1.13 -1.73
N GLY A 276 21.38 2.20 -0.99
CA GLY A 276 20.86 2.13 0.37
C GLY A 276 21.92 2.46 1.42
N PHE A 277 21.47 2.83 2.60
CA PHE A 277 22.32 3.09 3.75
C PHE A 277 22.80 1.77 4.36
N HIS A 278 24.08 1.69 4.71
CA HIS A 278 24.70 0.59 5.42
C HIS A 278 25.43 1.12 6.65
N CYS A 279 25.03 0.61 7.82
CA CYS A 279 25.65 0.96 9.08
C CYS A 279 26.93 0.15 9.31
N ALA A 280 27.99 0.79 9.78
CA ALA A 280 29.25 0.12 10.09
C ALA A 280 29.19 -0.81 11.31
N ASP A 281 28.28 -0.53 12.27
CA ASP A 281 28.08 -1.41 13.44
C ASP A 281 27.18 -2.61 13.07
N ALA A 282 27.75 -3.80 13.06
CA ALA A 282 27.07 -5.05 12.71
C ALA A 282 25.85 -5.38 13.62
N ARG A 283 25.75 -4.77 14.81
CA ARG A 283 24.61 -4.96 15.73
C ARG A 283 23.44 -4.04 15.35
N VAL A 284 23.73 -2.87 14.77
CA VAL A 284 22.76 -1.86 14.36
C VAL A 284 22.31 -2.08 12.91
N ALA A 285 23.20 -2.55 12.04
CA ALA A 285 22.96 -2.77 10.62
C ALA A 285 21.65 -3.53 10.31
N PRO A 286 21.31 -4.68 10.99
CA PRO A 286 20.06 -5.40 10.72
C PRO A 286 18.78 -4.59 11.00
N LEU A 287 18.88 -3.54 11.82
CA LEU A 287 17.76 -2.70 12.24
C LEU A 287 17.57 -1.49 11.33
N ILE A 288 18.66 -1.02 10.69
CA ILE A 288 18.64 0.27 10.02
C ILE A 288 19.10 0.23 8.55
N ASP A 289 19.76 -0.83 8.11
CA ASP A 289 20.21 -0.93 6.73
C ASP A 289 19.04 -0.91 5.73
N GLY A 290 19.26 -0.30 4.55
CA GLY A 290 18.32 -0.34 3.44
C GLY A 290 17.99 1.02 2.85
N GLY A 291 16.89 1.08 2.12
CA GLY A 291 16.51 2.24 1.30
C GLY A 291 17.26 2.23 -0.05
N GLY A 292 17.47 3.42 -0.63
CA GLY A 292 18.13 3.60 -1.92
C GLY A 292 17.19 3.39 -3.12
N ILE A 293 17.56 3.99 -4.23
CA ILE A 293 16.78 3.89 -5.47
C ILE A 293 16.68 2.44 -5.95
N VAL A 294 17.76 1.67 -5.80
CA VAL A 294 17.83 0.26 -6.24
C VAL A 294 16.78 -0.61 -5.53
N SER A 295 16.49 -0.34 -4.26
CA SER A 295 15.46 -1.08 -3.51
C SER A 295 14.06 -0.92 -4.12
N MET A 296 13.81 0.19 -4.81
CA MET A 296 12.53 0.50 -5.44
C MET A 296 12.42 0.01 -6.89
N VAL A 297 13.52 -0.40 -7.54
CA VAL A 297 13.53 -0.81 -8.97
C VAL A 297 12.55 -1.96 -9.24
N LYS A 298 12.53 -2.96 -8.37
CA LYS A 298 11.61 -4.11 -8.52
C LYS A 298 10.14 -3.65 -8.53
N VAL A 299 9.80 -2.74 -7.65
CA VAL A 299 8.43 -2.21 -7.52
C VAL A 299 8.10 -1.30 -8.71
N MET A 300 9.05 -0.47 -9.15
CA MET A 300 8.90 0.35 -10.36
C MET A 300 8.63 -0.51 -11.60
N LEU A 301 9.35 -1.63 -11.78
CA LEU A 301 9.11 -2.57 -12.87
C LEU A 301 7.71 -3.18 -12.81
N ILE A 302 7.27 -3.63 -11.63
CA ILE A 302 5.92 -4.16 -11.44
C ILE A 302 4.88 -3.12 -11.84
N VAL A 303 5.03 -1.87 -11.40
CA VAL A 303 4.12 -0.77 -11.73
C VAL A 303 4.09 -0.48 -13.23
N CYS A 304 5.24 -0.40 -13.87
CA CYS A 304 5.32 -0.13 -15.30
C CYS A 304 4.64 -1.23 -16.12
N ILE A 305 4.93 -2.50 -15.81
CA ILE A 305 4.34 -3.63 -16.54
C ILE A 305 2.82 -3.69 -16.30
N SER A 306 2.37 -3.60 -15.04
CA SER A 306 0.95 -3.68 -14.71
C SER A 306 0.14 -2.50 -15.25
N SER A 307 0.74 -1.30 -15.31
CA SER A 307 0.09 -0.13 -15.92
C SER A 307 -0.15 -0.31 -17.42
N SER A 308 0.69 -1.09 -18.12
CA SER A 308 0.49 -1.37 -19.54
C SER A 308 -0.77 -2.20 -19.81
N TYR A 309 -1.19 -3.03 -18.85
CA TYR A 309 -2.42 -3.82 -18.98
C TYR A 309 -3.65 -2.95 -19.13
N SER A 310 -3.73 -1.85 -18.38
CA SER A 310 -4.85 -0.90 -18.47
C SER A 310 -5.09 -0.42 -19.90
N GLY A 311 -4.00 -0.09 -20.62
CA GLY A 311 -4.08 0.31 -22.03
C GLY A 311 -4.51 -0.82 -22.97
N ILE A 312 -4.01 -2.03 -22.73
CA ILE A 312 -4.37 -3.21 -23.51
C ILE A 312 -5.86 -3.57 -23.29
N PHE A 313 -6.34 -3.53 -22.03
CA PHE A 313 -7.75 -3.83 -21.72
C PHE A 313 -8.71 -2.82 -22.31
N GLN A 314 -8.35 -1.51 -22.29
CA GLN A 314 -9.16 -0.47 -22.92
C GLN A 314 -9.27 -0.65 -24.45
N GLU A 315 -8.22 -1.13 -25.08
CA GLU A 315 -8.21 -1.35 -26.53
C GLU A 315 -8.97 -2.62 -26.94
N THR A 316 -8.93 -3.66 -26.10
CA THR A 316 -9.47 -4.99 -26.43
C THR A 316 -10.89 -5.25 -25.94
N GLU A 317 -11.49 -4.29 -25.20
CA GLU A 317 -12.83 -4.42 -24.57
C GLU A 317 -12.99 -5.76 -23.81
N LEU A 318 -11.89 -6.24 -23.23
CA LEU A 318 -11.77 -7.59 -22.62
C LEU A 318 -12.82 -7.87 -21.52
N LEU A 319 -13.47 -6.83 -21.02
CA LEU A 319 -14.37 -6.91 -19.86
C LEU A 319 -15.86 -6.83 -20.23
N ASP A 320 -16.21 -6.56 -21.47
CA ASP A 320 -17.61 -6.34 -21.90
C ASP A 320 -18.51 -7.57 -21.73
N GLY A 321 -17.93 -8.76 -21.87
CA GLY A 321 -18.64 -10.02 -21.63
C GLY A 321 -18.98 -10.31 -20.16
N ALA A 322 -18.34 -9.63 -19.21
CA ALA A 322 -18.47 -9.91 -17.78
C ALA A 322 -19.79 -9.40 -17.17
N HIS A 323 -20.44 -8.37 -17.74
CA HIS A 323 -21.68 -7.79 -17.20
C HIS A 323 -22.79 -8.81 -16.95
N ARG A 324 -23.03 -9.72 -17.90
CA ARG A 324 -24.07 -10.75 -17.76
C ARG A 324 -23.78 -11.76 -16.65
N MET A 325 -22.49 -12.08 -16.47
CA MET A 325 -22.04 -12.99 -15.42
C MET A 325 -22.19 -12.34 -14.03
N VAL A 326 -21.83 -11.08 -13.90
CA VAL A 326 -21.97 -10.30 -12.67
C VAL A 326 -23.44 -10.15 -12.27
N ALA A 327 -24.33 -9.84 -13.23
CA ALA A 327 -25.77 -9.77 -12.99
C ALA A 327 -26.37 -11.13 -12.56
N SER A 328 -25.89 -12.23 -13.13
CA SER A 328 -26.29 -13.57 -12.70
C SER A 328 -25.82 -13.87 -11.27
N LEU A 329 -24.58 -13.51 -10.94
CA LEU A 329 -24.00 -13.70 -9.62
C LEU A 329 -24.78 -12.92 -8.54
N ALA A 330 -25.17 -11.68 -8.83
CA ALA A 330 -25.94 -10.82 -7.91
C ALA A 330 -27.31 -11.41 -7.50
N ARG A 331 -27.91 -12.21 -8.38
CA ARG A 331 -29.16 -12.93 -8.06
C ARG A 331 -28.96 -14.05 -7.05
N HIS A 332 -27.77 -14.66 -7.02
CA HIS A 332 -27.49 -15.82 -6.15
C HIS A 332 -26.93 -15.44 -4.79
N ILE A 333 -26.04 -14.42 -4.73
CA ILE A 333 -25.28 -14.12 -3.49
C ILE A 333 -25.58 -12.74 -2.87
N SER A 334 -26.15 -11.81 -3.54
CA SER A 334 -26.47 -10.41 -3.23
C SER A 334 -25.71 -9.42 -4.11
N VAL A 335 -26.21 -8.18 -4.20
CA VAL A 335 -25.53 -7.09 -4.92
C VAL A 335 -24.13 -6.84 -4.33
N PHE A 336 -24.04 -6.71 -3.00
CA PHE A 336 -22.74 -6.53 -2.33
C PHE A 336 -21.80 -7.72 -2.56
N GLY A 337 -22.29 -8.95 -2.43
CA GLY A 337 -21.48 -10.15 -2.68
C GLY A 337 -20.97 -10.23 -4.12
N ALA A 338 -21.83 -9.88 -5.11
CA ALA A 338 -21.41 -9.81 -6.51
C ALA A 338 -20.36 -8.72 -6.73
N THR A 339 -20.54 -7.54 -6.11
CA THR A 339 -19.54 -6.45 -6.16
C THR A 339 -18.21 -6.91 -5.53
N LEU A 340 -18.24 -7.63 -4.40
CA LEU A 340 -17.04 -8.15 -3.75
C LEU A 340 -16.27 -9.15 -4.64
N VAL A 341 -16.97 -10.12 -5.24
CA VAL A 341 -16.35 -11.09 -6.15
C VAL A 341 -15.79 -10.37 -7.39
N THR A 342 -16.56 -9.43 -7.95
CA THR A 342 -16.11 -8.63 -9.10
C THR A 342 -14.88 -7.81 -8.74
N SER A 343 -14.83 -7.19 -7.55
CA SER A 343 -13.68 -6.40 -7.09
C SER A 343 -12.43 -7.27 -6.89
N LEU A 344 -12.57 -8.50 -6.42
CA LEU A 344 -11.43 -9.45 -6.32
C LEU A 344 -10.83 -9.74 -7.70
N VAL A 345 -11.68 -10.07 -8.67
CA VAL A 345 -11.23 -10.35 -10.04
C VAL A 345 -10.64 -9.08 -10.69
N ALA A 346 -11.36 -7.96 -10.59
CA ALA A 346 -10.90 -6.68 -11.12
C ALA A 346 -9.55 -6.25 -10.51
N SER A 347 -9.37 -6.42 -9.19
CA SER A 347 -8.11 -6.08 -8.50
C SER A 347 -6.95 -6.98 -8.93
N ALA A 348 -7.22 -8.28 -9.10
CA ALA A 348 -6.21 -9.23 -9.55
C ALA A 348 -5.70 -8.91 -10.97
N VAL A 349 -6.59 -8.45 -11.83
CA VAL A 349 -6.30 -8.11 -13.23
C VAL A 349 -5.74 -6.71 -13.38
N ALA A 350 -6.34 -5.73 -12.68
CA ALA A 350 -5.94 -4.32 -12.76
C ALA A 350 -4.54 -4.06 -12.17
N CYS A 351 -4.12 -4.85 -11.19
CA CYS A 351 -2.85 -4.70 -10.48
C CYS A 351 -2.67 -3.33 -9.80
N ASN A 352 -3.68 -2.48 -9.79
CA ASN A 352 -3.70 -1.19 -9.08
C ASN A 352 -5.12 -0.84 -8.61
N GLN A 353 -5.19 -0.02 -7.56
CA GLN A 353 -6.46 0.33 -6.89
C GLN A 353 -7.38 1.17 -7.78
N THR A 354 -6.85 2.20 -8.45
CA THR A 354 -7.64 3.13 -9.27
C THR A 354 -8.40 2.39 -10.38
N LEU A 355 -7.69 1.56 -11.14
CA LEU A 355 -8.31 0.77 -12.21
C LEU A 355 -9.27 -0.27 -11.65
N SER A 356 -8.94 -0.90 -10.52
CA SER A 356 -9.84 -1.84 -9.84
C SER A 356 -11.18 -1.19 -9.46
N ILE A 357 -11.15 0.02 -8.90
CA ILE A 357 -12.37 0.78 -8.56
C ILE A 357 -13.17 1.10 -9.83
N MET A 358 -12.51 1.59 -10.87
CA MET A 358 -13.17 1.94 -12.14
C MET A 358 -13.83 0.72 -12.80
N LEU A 359 -13.12 -0.40 -12.90
CA LEU A 359 -13.63 -1.63 -13.49
C LEU A 359 -14.77 -2.23 -12.65
N THR A 360 -14.63 -2.25 -11.34
CA THR A 360 -15.69 -2.74 -10.45
C THR A 360 -16.95 -1.88 -10.59
N ASN A 361 -16.80 -0.55 -10.63
CA ASN A 361 -17.92 0.35 -10.86
C ASN A 361 -18.57 0.09 -12.23
N GLN A 362 -17.78 0.04 -13.29
CA GLN A 362 -18.28 -0.21 -14.64
C GLN A 362 -19.10 -1.51 -14.71
N LEU A 363 -18.60 -2.59 -14.13
CA LEU A 363 -19.23 -3.90 -14.15
C LEU A 363 -20.48 -4.02 -13.24
N CYS A 364 -20.54 -3.27 -12.14
CA CYS A 364 -21.58 -3.40 -11.11
C CYS A 364 -22.58 -2.24 -11.07
N ASP A 365 -22.37 -1.15 -11.83
CA ASP A 365 -23.17 0.08 -11.77
C ASP A 365 -24.68 -0.18 -11.93
N HIS A 366 -25.04 -1.11 -12.79
CA HIS A 366 -26.44 -1.49 -13.08
C HIS A 366 -27.12 -2.34 -12.00
N LEU A 367 -26.38 -2.81 -10.98
CA LEU A 367 -26.90 -3.69 -9.92
C LEU A 367 -27.58 -2.95 -8.77
N GLU A 368 -27.27 -1.69 -8.57
CA GLU A 368 -27.78 -0.86 -7.48
C GLU A 368 -28.26 0.48 -8.04
N SER A 369 -29.41 0.95 -7.59
CA SER A 369 -29.97 2.23 -8.02
C SER A 369 -29.64 3.39 -7.08
N ASP A 370 -29.32 3.09 -5.81
CA ASP A 370 -28.96 4.07 -4.80
C ASP A 370 -27.47 4.42 -4.91
N GLU A 371 -27.17 5.67 -5.28
CA GLU A 371 -25.81 6.16 -5.49
C GLU A 371 -24.94 6.07 -4.22
N HIS A 372 -25.53 6.28 -3.02
CA HIS A 372 -24.81 6.15 -1.77
C HIS A 372 -24.47 4.69 -1.46
N ARG A 373 -25.36 3.75 -1.76
CA ARG A 373 -25.08 2.32 -1.64
C ARG A 373 -24.02 1.87 -2.63
N LYS A 374 -24.05 2.37 -3.88
CA LYS A 374 -22.97 2.13 -4.85
C LYS A 374 -21.65 2.60 -4.30
N ALA A 375 -21.59 3.82 -3.77
CA ALA A 375 -20.38 4.37 -3.20
C ALA A 375 -19.83 3.47 -2.08
N ILE A 376 -20.65 3.10 -1.11
CA ILE A 376 -20.23 2.25 0.02
C ILE A 376 -19.85 0.85 -0.44
N ASN A 377 -20.55 0.28 -1.42
CA ASN A 377 -20.16 -1.02 -2.00
C ASN A 377 -18.76 -0.98 -2.61
N LEU A 378 -18.40 0.09 -3.34
CA LEU A 378 -17.06 0.26 -3.90
C LEU A 378 -15.99 0.49 -2.82
N GLU A 379 -16.31 1.32 -1.82
CA GLU A 379 -15.40 1.66 -0.71
C GLU A 379 -15.12 0.45 0.19
N ASP A 380 -16.11 -0.40 0.42
CA ASP A 380 -15.99 -1.59 1.26
C ASP A 380 -15.53 -2.83 0.50
N THR A 381 -15.33 -2.72 -0.82
CA THR A 381 -14.82 -3.80 -1.68
C THR A 381 -13.56 -3.38 -2.43
N ALA A 382 -13.67 -2.76 -3.60
CA ALA A 382 -12.54 -2.49 -4.51
C ALA A 382 -11.41 -1.68 -3.86
N VAL A 383 -11.75 -0.71 -3.00
CA VAL A 383 -10.76 0.14 -2.31
C VAL A 383 -9.89 -0.67 -1.35
N VAL A 384 -10.48 -1.60 -0.59
CA VAL A 384 -9.79 -2.37 0.46
C VAL A 384 -9.31 -3.75 0.00
N VAL A 385 -9.87 -4.28 -1.09
CA VAL A 385 -9.48 -5.57 -1.67
C VAL A 385 -8.23 -5.44 -2.53
N ALA A 386 -8.09 -4.33 -3.29
CA ALA A 386 -6.93 -4.13 -4.16
C ALA A 386 -5.57 -4.26 -3.45
N PRO A 387 -5.39 -3.74 -2.22
CA PRO A 387 -4.15 -3.95 -1.46
C PRO A 387 -3.88 -5.38 -1.03
N LEU A 388 -4.89 -6.25 -0.95
CA LEU A 388 -4.72 -7.66 -0.57
C LEU A 388 -4.16 -8.53 -1.68
N ILE A 389 -4.16 -8.04 -2.91
CA ILE A 389 -3.61 -8.75 -4.05
C ILE A 389 -2.07 -8.63 -4.03
N PRO A 390 -1.32 -9.74 -3.93
CA PRO A 390 0.13 -9.70 -3.70
C PRO A 390 0.95 -8.99 -4.78
N TRP A 391 0.43 -8.93 -6.00
CA TRP A 391 1.04 -8.26 -7.15
C TRP A 391 0.44 -6.89 -7.45
N SER A 392 -0.55 -6.46 -6.67
CA SER A 392 -1.11 -5.12 -6.79
C SER A 392 -0.14 -4.08 -6.24
N ILE A 393 -0.01 -2.99 -6.97
CA ILE A 393 0.75 -1.80 -6.56
C ILE A 393 0.29 -1.32 -5.18
N ALA A 394 -1.02 -1.40 -4.92
CA ALA A 394 -1.63 -0.95 -3.68
C ALA A 394 -1.07 -1.67 -2.43
N GLY A 395 -0.79 -2.97 -2.50
CA GLY A 395 -0.18 -3.73 -1.40
C GLY A 395 1.36 -3.76 -1.46
N ALA A 396 1.90 -4.03 -2.65
CA ALA A 396 3.34 -4.25 -2.83
C ALA A 396 4.18 -3.02 -2.49
N VAL A 397 3.70 -1.82 -2.87
CA VAL A 397 4.46 -0.57 -2.67
C VAL A 397 4.56 -0.16 -1.20
N PRO A 398 3.47 -0.07 -0.44
CA PRO A 398 3.56 0.21 1.00
C PRO A 398 4.45 -0.78 1.74
N LEU A 399 4.30 -2.10 1.47
CA LEU A 399 5.15 -3.11 2.10
C LEU A 399 6.63 -2.94 1.76
N ALA A 400 6.95 -2.68 0.48
CA ALA A 400 8.32 -2.45 0.06
C ALA A 400 8.92 -1.18 0.69
N SER A 401 8.14 -0.11 0.82
CA SER A 401 8.60 1.16 1.40
C SER A 401 9.00 1.03 2.87
N VAL A 402 8.36 0.12 3.60
CA VAL A 402 8.66 -0.13 5.01
C VAL A 402 9.58 -1.34 5.23
N GLY A 403 9.97 -2.06 4.17
CA GLY A 403 10.78 -3.28 4.27
C GLY A 403 10.01 -4.48 4.83
N ALA A 404 8.68 -4.50 4.75
CA ALA A 404 7.86 -5.61 5.21
C ALA A 404 7.78 -6.74 4.16
N PRO A 405 7.72 -8.02 4.59
CA PRO A 405 7.53 -9.13 3.66
C PRO A 405 6.10 -9.17 3.11
N THR A 406 5.93 -9.75 1.91
CA THR A 406 4.60 -9.91 1.28
C THR A 406 3.63 -10.74 2.13
N SER A 407 4.14 -11.65 2.97
CA SER A 407 3.32 -12.41 3.94
C SER A 407 2.56 -11.51 4.93
N SER A 408 2.95 -10.25 5.11
CA SER A 408 2.20 -9.26 5.91
C SER A 408 0.77 -9.04 5.42
N LEU A 409 0.49 -9.34 4.14
CA LEU A 409 -0.87 -9.30 3.59
C LEU A 409 -1.83 -10.19 4.37
N THR A 410 -1.39 -11.36 4.84
CA THR A 410 -2.24 -12.29 5.61
C THR A 410 -2.70 -11.71 6.95
N LEU A 411 -1.98 -10.72 7.47
CA LEU A 411 -2.26 -10.03 8.71
C LEU A 411 -2.79 -8.61 8.53
N ALA A 412 -3.17 -8.23 7.32
CA ALA A 412 -3.86 -6.97 7.04
C ALA A 412 -5.35 -7.08 7.43
N VAL A 413 -5.59 -7.29 8.72
CA VAL A 413 -6.85 -7.75 9.33
C VAL A 413 -8.05 -6.87 8.98
N PHE A 414 -7.89 -5.55 9.03
CA PHE A 414 -8.97 -4.62 8.70
C PHE A 414 -9.49 -4.80 7.28
N LEU A 415 -8.59 -5.07 6.33
CA LEU A 415 -8.93 -5.21 4.91
C LEU A 415 -9.77 -6.46 4.62
N TYR A 416 -9.67 -7.48 5.45
CA TYR A 416 -10.54 -8.67 5.39
C TYR A 416 -11.84 -8.48 6.17
N LEU A 417 -11.73 -7.96 7.40
CA LEU A 417 -12.88 -7.83 8.28
C LEU A 417 -13.94 -6.88 7.74
N LEU A 418 -13.54 -5.79 7.07
CA LEU A 418 -14.48 -4.81 6.57
C LEU A 418 -15.45 -5.39 5.53
N PRO A 419 -15.01 -5.99 4.40
CA PRO A 419 -15.94 -6.56 3.43
C PRO A 419 -16.75 -7.73 4.00
N ILE A 420 -16.16 -8.54 4.88
CA ILE A 420 -16.88 -9.67 5.53
C ILE A 420 -17.99 -9.14 6.43
N ALA A 421 -17.70 -8.17 7.29
CA ALA A 421 -18.69 -7.61 8.20
C ALA A 421 -19.83 -6.90 7.45
N HIS A 422 -19.52 -6.17 6.39
CA HIS A 422 -20.53 -5.54 5.56
C HIS A 422 -21.41 -6.60 4.86
N TRP A 423 -20.81 -7.65 4.30
CA TRP A 423 -21.56 -8.74 3.67
C TRP A 423 -22.51 -9.43 4.64
N ILE A 424 -22.05 -9.70 5.86
CA ILE A 424 -22.89 -10.27 6.93
C ILE A 424 -24.05 -9.32 7.26
N SER A 425 -23.77 -8.03 7.44
CA SER A 425 -24.79 -7.02 7.74
C SER A 425 -25.89 -6.95 6.68
N VAL A 426 -25.50 -6.91 5.40
CA VAL A 426 -26.46 -6.90 4.27
C VAL A 426 -27.26 -8.20 4.20
N SER A 427 -26.63 -9.34 4.51
CA SER A 427 -27.31 -10.65 4.49
C SER A 427 -28.35 -10.80 5.62
N LEU A 428 -28.08 -10.19 6.78
CA LEU A 428 -29.02 -10.18 7.91
C LEU A 428 -30.22 -9.25 7.69
N THR A 429 -30.01 -8.15 6.98
CA THR A 429 -31.08 -7.15 6.70
C THR A 429 -32.04 -7.61 5.59
N ARG A 430 -31.67 -8.64 4.81
CA ARG A 430 -32.52 -9.25 3.77
C ARG A 430 -33.47 -10.31 4.31
N ARG A 431 -33.31 -10.75 5.54
CA ARG A 431 -34.26 -11.67 6.25
C ARG A 431 -35.27 -10.86 7.04
#